data_0be4f355a34488d0c902aa017fddedc1
#
_entry.id   0be4f355a34488d0c902aa017fddedc1
#
_cell.length_a   1.000
_cell.length_b   1.000
_cell.length_c   1.000
_cell.angle_alpha   90.00
_cell.angle_beta   90.00
_cell.angle_gamma   90.00
#
_symmetry.space_group_name_H-M   'P 1'
#
loop_
_entity.id
_entity.type
_entity.pdbx_description
1 polymer ?
#
loop_
_entity_poly.entity_id
_entity_poly.type
_entity_poly.pdbx_seq_one_letter_code
_entity_poly.pdbx_strand_id
1 'polypeptide(L)'
;MIVVVLMILSILTVIATAGTNNSITEQRSATNEQIHELSFYAADTGRAYVIEHVELYHDDNITVDGSIAFPDKDNPAVSFSMDSLESFKGEVEYLGAGMTPRGSGFEVGKFYSHRYQITTTGYGPRNSKSKIETGFYRVGF
;
A
#
# COMPACT_ATOMS: atom_id res chain seq x y z
N MET A 1 52.33 -35.14 0.86
CA MET A 1 50.92 -35.59 0.63
C MET A 1 49.92 -34.97 1.62
N ILE A 2 50.09 -35.11 2.93
CA ILE A 2 49.15 -34.60 3.97
C ILE A 2 48.97 -33.09 3.90
N VAL A 3 50.02 -32.30 3.70
CA VAL A 3 49.97 -30.83 3.62
C VAL A 3 49.10 -30.35 2.45
N VAL A 4 49.21 -31.01 1.29
CA VAL A 4 48.41 -30.67 0.11
C VAL A 4 46.92 -30.95 0.35
N VAL A 5 46.60 -32.07 0.99
CA VAL A 5 45.22 -32.43 1.34
C VAL A 5 44.62 -31.42 2.31
N LEU A 6 45.38 -31.01 3.35
CA LEU A 6 44.92 -29.98 4.28
C LEU A 6 44.73 -28.62 3.62
N MET A 7 45.58 -28.28 2.65
CA MET A 7 45.42 -27.02 1.90
C MET A 7 44.16 -27.01 1.01
N ILE A 8 43.89 -28.13 0.34
CA ILE A 8 42.67 -28.28 -0.45
C ILE A 8 41.41 -28.23 0.45
N LEU A 9 41.45 -28.93 1.59
CA LEU A 9 40.36 -28.96 2.55
C LEU A 9 40.07 -27.55 3.10
N SER A 10 41.08 -26.76 3.42
CA SER A 10 40.92 -25.40 3.90
C SER A 10 40.29 -24.48 2.84
N ILE A 11 40.71 -24.58 1.58
CA ILE A 11 40.13 -23.82 0.48
C ILE A 11 38.66 -24.20 0.27
N LEU A 12 38.32 -25.48 0.25
CA LEU A 12 36.94 -25.94 0.13
C LEU A 12 36.05 -25.43 1.28
N THR A 13 36.59 -25.44 2.50
CA THR A 13 35.85 -24.92 3.66
C THR A 13 35.53 -23.42 3.52
N VAL A 14 36.51 -22.63 3.06
CA VAL A 14 36.28 -21.18 2.81
C VAL A 14 35.23 -20.95 1.73
N ILE A 15 35.29 -21.70 0.64
CA ILE A 15 34.30 -21.59 -0.44
C ILE A 15 32.90 -22.00 0.05
N ALA A 16 32.80 -23.09 0.81
CA ALA A 16 31.54 -23.57 1.36
C ALA A 16 30.91 -22.54 2.33
N THR A 17 31.71 -21.96 3.23
CA THR A 17 31.21 -20.94 4.16
C THR A 17 30.79 -19.65 3.45
N ALA A 18 31.52 -19.21 2.42
CA ALA A 18 31.13 -18.04 1.60
C ALA A 18 29.82 -18.30 0.87
N GLY A 19 29.65 -19.48 0.27
CA GLY A 19 28.38 -19.86 -0.40
C GLY A 19 27.20 -19.89 0.56
N THR A 20 27.38 -20.43 1.75
CA THR A 20 26.32 -20.47 2.78
C THR A 20 25.92 -19.06 3.23
N ASN A 21 26.89 -18.17 3.45
CA ASN A 21 26.59 -16.80 3.85
C ASN A 21 25.82 -16.03 2.78
N ASN A 22 26.15 -16.21 1.50
CA ASN A 22 25.41 -15.60 0.39
C ASN A 22 23.96 -16.11 0.35
N SER A 23 23.76 -17.43 0.45
CA SER A 23 22.45 -18.05 0.46
C SER A 23 21.55 -17.52 1.60
N ILE A 24 22.11 -17.38 2.81
CA ILE A 24 21.40 -16.81 3.96
C ILE A 24 21.01 -15.36 3.69
N THR A 25 21.89 -14.58 3.07
CA THR A 25 21.61 -13.16 2.75
C THR A 25 20.51 -13.05 1.70
N GLU A 26 20.56 -13.87 0.65
CA GLU A 26 19.52 -13.92 -0.39
C GLU A 26 18.17 -14.33 0.21
N GLN A 27 18.12 -15.33 1.07
CA GLN A 27 16.91 -15.76 1.73
C GLN A 27 16.31 -14.66 2.62
N ARG A 28 17.13 -13.93 3.36
CA ARG A 28 16.68 -12.79 4.18
C ARG A 28 16.15 -11.67 3.31
N SER A 29 16.79 -11.36 2.19
CA SER A 29 16.34 -10.34 1.24
C SER A 29 14.99 -10.73 0.64
N ALA A 30 14.84 -11.96 0.15
CA ALA A 30 13.59 -12.47 -0.40
C ALA A 30 12.45 -12.44 0.64
N THR A 31 12.74 -12.81 1.89
CA THR A 31 11.73 -12.75 2.96
C THR A 31 11.32 -11.31 3.27
N ASN A 32 12.26 -10.37 3.29
CA ASN A 32 11.94 -8.96 3.54
C ASN A 32 11.12 -8.36 2.40
N GLU A 33 11.43 -8.71 1.15
CA GLU A 33 10.66 -8.30 -0.02
C GLU A 33 9.22 -8.83 0.04
N GLN A 34 9.04 -10.10 0.35
CA GLN A 34 7.72 -10.71 0.53
C GLN A 34 6.91 -10.01 1.63
N ILE A 35 7.52 -9.68 2.77
CA ILE A 35 6.87 -8.96 3.87
C ILE A 35 6.44 -7.55 3.42
N HIS A 36 7.28 -6.87 2.65
CA HIS A 36 6.96 -5.54 2.10
C HIS A 36 5.82 -5.64 1.08
N GLU A 37 5.84 -6.64 0.23
CA GLU A 37 4.78 -6.90 -0.76
C GLU A 37 3.42 -7.14 -0.09
N LEU A 38 3.36 -7.92 0.97
CA LEU A 38 2.13 -8.13 1.74
C LEU A 38 1.56 -6.82 2.30
N SER A 39 2.40 -5.96 2.88
CA SER A 39 1.93 -4.65 3.37
C SER A 39 1.48 -3.73 2.24
N PHE A 40 2.12 -3.82 1.06
CA PHE A 40 1.71 -3.06 -0.12
C PHE A 40 0.34 -3.52 -0.63
N TYR A 41 0.11 -4.84 -0.75
CA TYR A 41 -1.19 -5.37 -1.15
C TYR A 41 -2.30 -5.04 -0.15
N ALA A 42 -2.00 -5.05 1.15
CA ALA A 42 -2.95 -4.59 2.15
C ALA A 42 -3.34 -3.12 1.93
N ALA A 43 -2.39 -2.25 1.61
CA ALA A 43 -2.68 -0.85 1.29
C ALA A 43 -3.47 -0.69 -0.02
N ASP A 44 -3.16 -1.47 -1.06
CA ASP A 44 -3.88 -1.43 -2.33
C ASP A 44 -5.33 -1.95 -2.19
N THR A 45 -5.54 -2.97 -1.35
CA THR A 45 -6.89 -3.43 -1.00
C THR A 45 -7.70 -2.34 -0.30
N GLY A 46 -7.08 -1.56 0.59
CA GLY A 46 -7.74 -0.41 1.21
C GLY A 46 -8.14 0.67 0.20
N ARG A 47 -7.34 0.89 -0.84
CA ARG A 47 -7.71 1.75 -1.97
C ARG A 47 -8.94 1.21 -2.71
N ALA A 48 -8.97 -0.09 -3.02
CA ALA A 48 -10.09 -0.73 -3.68
C ALA A 48 -11.36 -0.67 -2.80
N TYR A 49 -11.22 -0.85 -1.49
CA TYR A 49 -12.30 -0.73 -0.51
C TYR A 49 -13.02 0.62 -0.61
N VAL A 50 -12.28 1.72 -0.71
CA VAL A 50 -12.89 3.06 -0.84
C VAL A 50 -13.70 3.17 -2.14
N ILE A 51 -13.21 2.63 -3.25
CA ILE A 51 -13.89 2.72 -4.54
C ILE A 51 -15.24 1.97 -4.52
N GLU A 52 -15.31 0.86 -3.79
CA GLU A 52 -16.53 0.07 -3.62
C GLU A 52 -17.54 0.71 -2.65
N HIS A 53 -17.04 1.47 -1.66
CA HIS A 53 -17.86 2.10 -0.62
C HIS A 53 -18.12 3.57 -0.94
N VAL A 54 -19.10 3.80 -1.81
CA VAL A 54 -19.47 5.15 -2.30
C VAL A 54 -19.82 6.12 -1.16
N GLU A 55 -20.33 5.61 -0.05
CA GLU A 55 -20.66 6.39 1.15
C GLU A 55 -19.46 7.11 1.78
N LEU A 56 -18.23 6.65 1.51
CA LEU A 56 -17.01 7.27 2.02
C LEU A 56 -16.64 8.57 1.29
N TYR A 57 -17.18 8.79 0.09
CA TYR A 57 -16.87 9.98 -0.70
C TYR A 57 -18.12 10.65 -1.32
N HIS A 58 -19.31 10.15 -0.98
CA HIS A 58 -20.59 10.76 -1.41
C HIS A 58 -21.33 11.41 -0.25
N ASP A 59 -20.66 11.70 0.82
CA ASP A 59 -21.28 12.36 1.97
C ASP A 59 -21.36 13.87 1.70
N ASP A 60 -22.59 14.41 1.64
CA ASP A 60 -22.85 15.84 1.46
C ASP A 60 -22.24 16.71 2.58
N ASN A 61 -21.76 16.08 3.64
CA ASN A 61 -21.12 16.73 4.79
C ASN A 61 -19.59 16.86 4.66
N ILE A 62 -18.97 16.31 3.61
CA ILE A 62 -17.53 16.51 3.40
C ILE A 62 -17.31 17.93 2.89
N THR A 63 -16.73 18.76 3.73
CA THR A 63 -16.26 20.09 3.33
C THR A 63 -14.97 19.98 2.51
N VAL A 64 -14.68 20.97 1.69
CA VAL A 64 -13.38 21.07 1.00
C VAL A 64 -12.28 21.01 2.05
N ASP A 65 -11.25 20.22 1.79
CA ASP A 65 -10.15 19.86 2.71
C ASP A 65 -10.60 19.06 3.95
N GLY A 66 -11.84 18.54 3.94
CA GLY A 66 -12.32 17.58 4.94
C GLY A 66 -11.91 16.16 4.61
N SER A 67 -11.58 15.36 5.64
CA SER A 67 -11.24 13.95 5.47
C SER A 67 -12.20 13.03 6.24
N ILE A 68 -12.46 11.86 5.67
CA ILE A 68 -13.22 10.78 6.30
C ILE A 68 -12.30 9.57 6.46
N ALA A 69 -12.19 9.09 7.70
CA ALA A 69 -11.44 7.88 7.98
C ALA A 69 -12.18 6.62 7.53
N PHE A 70 -11.46 5.59 7.15
CA PHE A 70 -11.99 4.27 6.87
C PHE A 70 -11.09 3.18 7.50
N PRO A 71 -11.65 2.02 7.86
CA PRO A 71 -13.00 1.53 7.61
C PRO A 71 -14.09 2.16 8.49
N ASP A 72 -13.71 2.79 9.58
CA ASP A 72 -14.65 3.38 10.55
C ASP A 72 -14.51 4.90 10.54
N LYS A 73 -15.60 5.60 10.17
CA LYS A 73 -15.66 7.07 10.10
C LYS A 73 -15.45 7.74 11.45
N ASP A 74 -15.94 7.11 12.52
CA ASP A 74 -15.96 7.68 13.86
C ASP A 74 -14.68 7.36 14.64
N ASN A 75 -13.93 6.35 14.21
CA ASN A 75 -12.73 5.92 14.90
C ASN A 75 -11.56 5.65 13.93
N PRO A 76 -10.72 6.65 13.65
CA PRO A 76 -9.59 6.52 12.72
C PRO A 76 -8.48 5.57 13.21
N ALA A 77 -8.56 5.10 14.46
CA ALA A 77 -7.62 4.12 15.01
C ALA A 77 -7.94 2.68 14.59
N VAL A 78 -9.18 2.42 14.18
CA VAL A 78 -9.63 1.09 13.73
C VAL A 78 -9.00 0.76 12.40
N SER A 79 -8.49 -0.45 12.24
CA SER A 79 -8.02 -1.01 10.98
C SER A 79 -8.90 -2.16 10.54
N PHE A 80 -9.12 -2.29 9.25
CA PHE A 80 -9.80 -3.44 8.68
C PHE A 80 -8.82 -4.62 8.61
N SER A 81 -9.13 -5.70 9.32
CA SER A 81 -8.31 -6.91 9.28
C SER A 81 -8.75 -7.77 8.09
N MET A 82 -7.83 -8.05 7.19
CA MET A 82 -8.05 -8.97 6.05
C MET A 82 -7.76 -10.41 6.46
N ASP A 83 -6.68 -10.60 7.22
CA ASP A 83 -6.25 -11.85 7.80
C ASP A 83 -5.57 -11.56 9.16
N SER A 84 -5.10 -12.58 9.83
CA SER A 84 -4.44 -12.47 11.14
C SER A 84 -3.19 -11.58 11.13
N LEU A 85 -2.59 -11.37 9.96
CA LEU A 85 -1.31 -10.66 9.79
C LEU A 85 -1.39 -9.40 8.92
N GLU A 86 -2.53 -9.18 8.27
CA GLU A 86 -2.70 -8.11 7.30
C GLU A 86 -3.89 -7.24 7.65
N SER A 87 -3.69 -5.94 7.63
CA SER A 87 -4.75 -4.97 7.86
C SER A 87 -4.48 -3.67 7.14
N PHE A 88 -5.51 -2.90 6.90
CA PHE A 88 -5.36 -1.56 6.35
C PHE A 88 -6.22 -0.55 7.09
N LYS A 89 -5.85 0.71 6.98
CA LYS A 89 -6.65 1.86 7.36
C LYS A 89 -6.24 3.07 6.53
N GLY A 90 -7.08 4.07 6.47
CA GLY A 90 -6.75 5.27 5.73
C GLY A 90 -7.78 6.38 5.89
N GLU A 91 -7.67 7.33 5.01
CA GLU A 91 -8.56 8.48 4.94
C GLU A 91 -8.83 8.86 3.48
N VAL A 92 -10.01 9.38 3.23
CA VAL A 92 -10.42 10.00 1.97
C VAL A 92 -10.56 11.48 2.21
N GLU A 93 -9.83 12.29 1.47
CA GLU A 93 -9.87 13.75 1.52
C GLU A 93 -10.58 14.29 0.28
N TYR A 94 -11.46 15.27 0.46
CA TYR A 94 -12.11 15.97 -0.64
C TYR A 94 -11.35 17.24 -1.00
N LEU A 95 -10.76 17.27 -2.19
CA LEU A 95 -9.95 18.38 -2.69
C LEU A 95 -10.77 19.47 -3.40
N GLY A 96 -12.10 19.32 -3.44
CA GLY A 96 -12.99 20.28 -4.07
C GLY A 96 -13.38 19.95 -5.51
N ALA A 97 -14.32 20.74 -6.02
CA ALA A 97 -14.84 20.62 -7.36
C ALA A 97 -14.04 21.48 -8.36
N GLY A 98 -13.89 20.98 -9.57
CA GLY A 98 -13.25 21.68 -10.67
C GLY A 98 -13.95 21.46 -11.99
N MET A 99 -13.43 22.04 -13.06
CA MET A 99 -13.97 21.83 -14.40
C MET A 99 -13.79 20.36 -14.83
N THR A 100 -14.76 19.86 -15.57
CA THR A 100 -14.67 18.53 -16.19
C THR A 100 -13.50 18.46 -17.16
N PRO A 101 -12.77 17.33 -17.19
CA PRO A 101 -11.66 17.13 -18.12
C PRO A 101 -12.12 17.26 -19.58
N ARG A 102 -11.30 17.88 -20.42
CA ARG A 102 -11.57 18.00 -21.86
C ARG A 102 -11.63 16.60 -22.48
N GLY A 103 -12.63 16.36 -23.30
CA GLY A 103 -12.82 15.05 -23.97
C GLY A 103 -13.58 14.02 -23.12
N SER A 104 -14.05 14.37 -21.93
CA SER A 104 -14.86 13.50 -21.06
C SER A 104 -16.28 13.23 -21.60
N GLY A 105 -16.74 13.97 -22.60
CA GLY A 105 -18.11 13.89 -23.11
C GLY A 105 -19.15 14.62 -22.27
N PHE A 106 -18.77 15.22 -21.14
CA PHE A 106 -19.67 15.99 -20.29
C PHE A 106 -19.64 17.46 -20.65
N GLU A 107 -20.83 18.11 -20.59
CA GLU A 107 -20.98 19.53 -20.92
C GLU A 107 -20.36 20.41 -19.84
N VAL A 108 -19.40 21.24 -20.24
CA VAL A 108 -18.69 22.16 -19.34
C VAL A 108 -19.69 23.18 -18.78
N GLY A 109 -19.72 23.32 -17.46
CA GLY A 109 -20.60 24.25 -16.76
C GLY A 109 -21.91 23.64 -16.25
N LYS A 110 -22.27 22.41 -16.68
CA LYS A 110 -23.36 21.64 -16.09
C LYS A 110 -22.87 20.56 -15.14
N PHE A 111 -21.67 20.02 -15.42
CA PHE A 111 -21.07 18.99 -14.61
C PHE A 111 -19.75 19.48 -14.03
N TYR A 112 -19.47 19.05 -12.80
CA TYR A 112 -18.23 19.34 -12.11
C TYR A 112 -17.46 18.06 -11.86
N SER A 113 -16.14 18.18 -11.81
CA SER A 113 -15.24 17.10 -11.42
C SER A 113 -14.90 17.24 -9.95
N HIS A 114 -15.50 16.44 -9.10
CA HIS A 114 -15.17 16.34 -7.68
C HIS A 114 -13.89 15.51 -7.53
N ARG A 115 -12.87 16.08 -6.92
CA ARG A 115 -11.56 15.47 -6.75
C ARG A 115 -11.37 14.99 -5.33
N TYR A 116 -10.83 13.80 -5.21
CA TYR A 116 -10.58 13.13 -3.93
C TYR A 116 -9.17 12.59 -3.92
N GLN A 117 -8.58 12.56 -2.73
CA GLN A 117 -7.33 11.87 -2.45
C GLN A 117 -7.58 10.77 -1.44
N ILE A 118 -7.16 9.57 -1.77
CA ILE A 118 -7.18 8.42 -0.86
C ILE A 118 -5.77 8.26 -0.32
N THR A 119 -5.62 8.24 0.98
CA THR A 119 -4.39 7.88 1.67
C THR A 119 -4.63 6.58 2.43
N THR A 120 -4.00 5.49 2.01
CA THR A 120 -4.14 4.18 2.66
C THR A 120 -2.81 3.73 3.24
N THR A 121 -2.85 3.22 4.45
CA THR A 121 -1.72 2.56 5.10
C THR A 121 -2.05 1.09 5.30
N GLY A 122 -1.29 0.22 4.64
CA GLY A 122 -1.33 -1.22 4.82
C GLY A 122 -0.31 -1.67 5.86
N TYR A 123 -0.70 -2.60 6.66
CA TYR A 123 0.11 -3.25 7.69
C TYR A 123 0.27 -4.71 7.33
N GLY A 124 1.46 -5.22 7.47
CA GLY A 124 1.80 -6.62 7.23
C GLY A 124 2.58 -7.24 8.39
N PRO A 125 3.09 -8.46 8.19
CA PRO A 125 3.87 -9.17 9.19
C PRO A 125 5.07 -8.35 9.67
N ARG A 126 5.53 -8.64 10.89
CA ARG A 126 6.71 -7.99 11.51
C ARG A 126 6.62 -6.45 11.59
N ASN A 127 5.39 -5.90 11.72
CA ASN A 127 5.14 -4.46 11.72
C ASN A 127 5.57 -3.74 10.43
N SER A 128 5.58 -4.45 9.29
CA SER A 128 5.79 -3.81 8.00
C SER A 128 4.64 -2.86 7.69
N LYS A 129 4.96 -1.76 7.02
CA LYS A 129 3.98 -0.73 6.66
C LYS A 129 4.27 -0.24 5.26
N SER A 130 3.21 -0.08 4.49
CA SER A 130 3.26 0.60 3.19
C SER A 130 2.17 1.66 3.13
N LYS A 131 2.50 2.84 2.60
CA LYS A 131 1.55 3.93 2.41
C LYS A 131 1.36 4.16 0.93
N ILE A 132 0.10 4.20 0.49
CA ILE A 132 -0.29 4.50 -0.89
C ILE A 132 -1.15 5.76 -0.86
N GLU A 133 -0.83 6.69 -1.75
CA GLU A 133 -1.63 7.89 -2.00
C GLU A 133 -2.13 7.84 -3.44
N THR A 134 -3.43 7.98 -3.63
CA THR A 134 -4.07 7.89 -4.96
C THR A 134 -5.11 8.98 -5.09
N GLY A 135 -5.02 9.76 -6.16
CA GLY A 135 -6.06 10.71 -6.54
C GLY A 135 -7.08 10.08 -7.48
N PHE A 136 -8.35 10.36 -7.28
CA PHE A 136 -9.41 10.05 -8.24
C PHE A 136 -10.40 11.21 -8.36
N TYR A 137 -11.20 11.18 -9.40
CA TYR A 137 -12.26 12.17 -9.57
C TYR A 137 -13.56 11.49 -9.96
N ARG A 138 -14.66 12.10 -9.55
CA ARG A 138 -16.02 11.74 -9.94
C ARG A 138 -16.67 12.91 -10.64
N VAL A 139 -17.35 12.67 -11.76
CA VAL A 139 -18.13 13.69 -12.45
C VAL A 139 -19.56 13.64 -11.93
N GLY A 140 -20.08 14.79 -11.50
CA GLY A 140 -21.43 14.92 -10.95
C GLY A 140 -21.96 16.34 -11.11
N PHE A 141 -23.17 16.56 -10.59
CA PHE A 141 -23.82 17.87 -10.52
C PHE A 141 -23.34 18.63 -9.31
#